data_92ca1f0fd345f9a563059abfe264611d
#
_entry.id   92ca1f0fd345f9a563059abfe264611d
#
_cell.length_a   1.000
_cell.length_b   1.000
_cell.length_c   1.000
_cell.angle_alpha   90.00
_cell.angle_beta   90.00
_cell.angle_gamma   90.00
#
_symmetry.space_group_name_H-M   'P 1'
#
loop_
_entity.id
_entity.type
_entity.pdbx_description
1 polymer ?
#
loop_
_entity_poly.entity_id
_entity_poly.type
_entity_poly.pdbx_seq_one_letter_code
_entity_poly.pdbx_strand_id
1 'polypeptide(L)'
;KSKFDNNVPMASKFDPRLPGFEMPNLTGLKISEKTYKFPNSDEDIAFASVAAQGHWIKTKQITSRKLTEIYLDRINKFQDQLKCYAIVTRELALAEADAMDLLTEDNIYLGPLHGIPYGLKDLFDTKDIETAWGAEPYQNRVPLEDAEIVKRLRAAGAVLLGKTAVGALAFNDIWYGGRTKNPWNLNEGSSGSSAGSASATSAGLCSFAIGTETLGSITSPSERCGTTGLRPTFGRVSRSGCMALCWSLDKVGPICRCVEDTGIILSIINGYDENDRFSIKAPFNFDSEKTTDDLKIGYIPDTFGADATELDKDILRIVSNLGFDLQAVELDDLPYSSLINILHAEAAASFEDLTLSNKDDTLAWQANEAWPNSFRKARFLSAVDHVQLDRLRYLVMKVMDDLFKNIDILIGPFDVGPMPVSYTHLTLPTI
;
A
#
# COMPACT_ATOMS: atom_id res chain seq x y z
N LYS A 1 28.41 -7.59 19.63
CA LYS A 1 27.91 -6.71 18.57
C LYS A 1 26.84 -5.82 19.17
N SER A 2 26.90 -4.51 18.92
CA SER A 2 25.77 -3.64 19.27
C SER A 2 24.59 -4.05 18.40
N LYS A 3 23.44 -4.16 19.03
CA LYS A 3 22.16 -4.45 18.39
C LYS A 3 21.46 -3.12 18.15
N PHE A 4 20.96 -2.92 16.95
CA PHE A 4 20.17 -1.77 16.60
C PHE A 4 18.71 -2.18 16.47
N ASP A 5 17.80 -1.38 17.02
CA ASP A 5 16.37 -1.57 16.82
C ASP A 5 16.00 -1.37 15.33
N ASN A 6 14.91 -2.04 14.91
CA ASN A 6 14.43 -1.98 13.52
C ASN A 6 14.17 -0.53 13.03
N ASN A 7 13.83 0.39 13.91
CA ASN A 7 13.57 1.79 13.61
C ASN A 7 14.83 2.64 13.39
N VAL A 8 16.05 2.12 13.61
CA VAL A 8 17.31 2.85 13.37
C VAL A 8 17.65 2.80 11.87
N PRO A 9 17.53 3.93 11.14
CA PRO A 9 17.74 3.93 9.70
C PRO A 9 19.23 3.95 9.34
N MET A 10 19.52 3.57 8.07
CA MET A 10 20.86 3.72 7.50
C MET A 10 21.26 5.21 7.40
N ALA A 11 22.55 5.50 7.51
CA ALA A 11 23.10 6.82 7.28
C ALA A 11 23.08 7.22 5.79
N SER A 12 23.29 6.26 4.86
CA SER A 12 23.11 6.47 3.42
C SER A 12 21.63 6.73 3.10
N LYS A 13 21.38 7.67 2.20
CA LYS A 13 20.02 8.04 1.80
C LYS A 13 19.81 7.74 0.33
N PHE A 14 18.83 6.93 0.01
CA PHE A 14 18.30 6.83 -1.33
C PHE A 14 17.40 8.04 -1.61
N ASP A 15 17.59 8.71 -2.74
CA ASP A 15 16.71 9.75 -3.25
C ASP A 15 16.21 9.31 -4.64
N PRO A 16 14.90 9.20 -4.87
CA PRO A 16 14.37 8.76 -6.15
C PRO A 16 14.52 9.82 -7.26
N ARG A 17 14.91 11.04 -6.92
CA ARG A 17 15.05 12.15 -7.87
C ARG A 17 16.47 12.19 -8.42
N LEU A 18 16.59 12.27 -9.73
CA LEU A 18 17.87 12.53 -10.38
C LEU A 18 18.29 14.00 -10.25
N PRO A 19 19.59 14.30 -10.37
CA PRO A 19 20.06 15.68 -10.39
C PRO A 19 19.37 16.49 -11.51
N GLY A 20 18.84 17.66 -11.17
CA GLY A 20 18.10 18.53 -12.10
C GLY A 20 16.58 18.30 -12.11
N PHE A 21 16.05 17.35 -11.32
CA PHE A 21 14.61 17.18 -11.19
C PHE A 21 13.99 18.40 -10.49
N GLU A 22 13.00 19.02 -11.14
CA GLU A 22 12.26 20.14 -10.61
C GLU A 22 10.90 19.69 -10.08
N MET A 23 10.57 20.12 -8.84
CA MET A 23 9.27 19.84 -8.25
C MET A 23 8.19 20.70 -8.92
N PRO A 24 7.01 20.10 -9.25
CA PRO A 24 5.90 20.90 -9.75
C PRO A 24 5.40 21.90 -8.70
N ASN A 25 4.77 22.96 -9.15
CA ASN A 25 4.10 23.90 -8.27
C ASN A 25 2.88 23.24 -7.59
N LEU A 26 2.60 23.63 -6.35
CA LEU A 26 1.40 23.16 -5.64
C LEU A 26 0.16 23.84 -6.25
N THR A 27 -0.76 23.02 -6.78
CA THR A 27 -2.10 23.47 -7.23
C THR A 27 -3.22 22.92 -6.33
N GLY A 28 -2.87 21.94 -5.50
CA GLY A 28 -3.76 21.38 -4.49
C GLY A 28 -4.68 20.26 -4.97
N LEU A 29 -5.70 20.01 -4.16
CA LEU A 29 -6.70 18.97 -4.37
C LEU A 29 -7.98 19.57 -4.92
N LYS A 30 -8.44 19.06 -6.06
CA LYS A 30 -9.77 19.35 -6.62
C LYS A 30 -10.52 18.04 -6.77
N ILE A 31 -11.59 17.89 -6.01
CA ILE A 31 -12.52 16.77 -6.10
C ILE A 31 -13.78 17.28 -6.77
N SER A 32 -14.33 16.51 -7.71
CA SER A 32 -15.57 16.89 -8.39
C SER A 32 -16.73 17.01 -7.40
N GLU A 33 -17.51 18.08 -7.50
CA GLU A 33 -18.69 18.30 -6.67
C GLU A 33 -19.88 17.44 -7.21
N LYS A 34 -19.72 16.12 -7.19
CA LYS A 34 -20.79 15.20 -7.56
C LYS A 34 -21.80 15.05 -6.44
N THR A 35 -23.08 15.01 -6.78
CA THR A 35 -24.12 14.57 -5.87
C THR A 35 -24.24 13.06 -5.95
N TYR A 36 -24.12 12.39 -4.81
CA TYR A 36 -24.23 10.94 -4.72
C TYR A 36 -25.61 10.56 -4.16
N LYS A 37 -26.36 9.75 -4.93
CA LYS A 37 -27.62 9.21 -4.45
C LYS A 37 -27.41 8.30 -3.26
N PHE A 38 -28.14 8.53 -2.17
CA PHE A 38 -28.07 7.64 -1.01
C PHE A 38 -28.71 6.29 -1.35
N PRO A 39 -28.03 5.14 -1.11
CA PRO A 39 -28.53 3.82 -1.44
C PRO A 39 -29.58 3.32 -0.43
N ASN A 40 -30.25 2.22 -0.78
CA ASN A 40 -31.33 1.66 0.05
C ASN A 40 -30.88 0.49 0.94
N SER A 41 -29.61 0.03 0.82
CA SER A 41 -29.11 -1.11 1.58
C SER A 41 -27.79 -0.80 2.26
N ASP A 42 -27.57 -1.40 3.43
CA ASP A 42 -26.28 -1.32 4.14
C ASP A 42 -25.14 -1.92 3.29
N GLU A 43 -25.44 -2.89 2.42
CA GLU A 43 -24.47 -3.47 1.52
C GLU A 43 -23.99 -2.45 0.47
N ASP A 44 -24.91 -1.76 -0.20
CA ASP A 44 -24.55 -0.72 -1.18
C ASP A 44 -23.80 0.44 -0.52
N ILE A 45 -24.13 0.78 0.74
CA ILE A 45 -23.40 1.77 1.53
C ILE A 45 -21.94 1.29 1.74
N ALA A 46 -21.75 0.03 2.12
CA ALA A 46 -20.42 -0.54 2.40
C ALA A 46 -19.52 -0.60 1.16
N PHE A 47 -20.08 -0.77 -0.03
CA PHE A 47 -19.33 -0.82 -1.29
C PHE A 47 -19.20 0.54 -2.01
N ALA A 48 -19.81 1.59 -1.49
CA ALA A 48 -19.69 2.92 -2.05
C ALA A 48 -18.26 3.49 -1.94
N SER A 49 -17.92 4.45 -2.81
CA SER A 49 -16.65 5.16 -2.75
C SER A 49 -16.53 6.02 -1.48
N VAL A 50 -15.28 6.30 -1.07
CA VAL A 50 -14.99 7.25 0.03
C VAL A 50 -15.60 8.61 -0.26
N ALA A 51 -15.52 9.07 -1.52
CA ALA A 51 -16.11 10.33 -1.94
C ALA A 51 -17.64 10.36 -1.72
N ALA A 52 -18.34 9.27 -2.04
CA ALA A 52 -19.77 9.16 -1.81
C ALA A 52 -20.13 9.13 -0.31
N GLN A 53 -19.43 8.31 0.46
CA GLN A 53 -19.63 8.20 1.90
C GLN A 53 -19.36 9.53 2.62
N GLY A 54 -18.28 10.24 2.26
CA GLY A 54 -17.97 11.57 2.79
C GLY A 54 -19.06 12.61 2.43
N HIS A 55 -19.60 12.54 1.21
CA HIS A 55 -20.72 13.38 0.82
C HIS A 55 -21.97 13.12 1.69
N TRP A 56 -22.32 11.85 1.93
CA TRP A 56 -23.48 11.51 2.75
C TRP A 56 -23.31 11.90 4.22
N ILE A 57 -22.13 11.79 4.80
CA ILE A 57 -21.84 12.28 6.15
C ILE A 57 -21.98 13.81 6.19
N LYS A 58 -21.32 14.52 5.26
CA LYS A 58 -21.37 15.98 5.17
C LYS A 58 -22.79 16.51 5.01
N THR A 59 -23.63 15.80 4.27
CA THR A 59 -25.06 16.17 4.04
C THR A 59 -26.01 15.56 5.06
N LYS A 60 -25.49 14.93 6.12
CA LYS A 60 -26.25 14.33 7.23
C LYS A 60 -27.26 13.24 6.79
N GLN A 61 -26.97 12.55 5.68
CA GLN A 61 -27.78 11.42 5.20
C GLN A 61 -27.44 10.12 5.94
N ILE A 62 -26.21 10.02 6.47
CA ILE A 62 -25.75 8.96 7.36
C ILE A 62 -24.84 9.55 8.42
N THR A 63 -24.81 8.98 9.61
CA THR A 63 -23.82 9.31 10.65
C THR A 63 -22.56 8.49 10.49
N SER A 64 -21.42 9.02 10.97
CA SER A 64 -20.16 8.27 11.05
C SER A 64 -20.35 7.00 11.86
N ARG A 65 -21.10 7.09 12.98
CA ARG A 65 -21.45 5.94 13.82
C ARG A 65 -22.17 4.85 13.03
N LYS A 66 -23.24 5.19 12.31
CA LYS A 66 -23.99 4.20 11.52
C LYS A 66 -23.11 3.55 10.44
N LEU A 67 -22.28 4.33 9.75
CA LEU A 67 -21.33 3.81 8.76
C LEU A 67 -20.32 2.86 9.39
N THR A 68 -19.78 3.21 10.56
CA THR A 68 -18.86 2.38 11.33
C THR A 68 -19.51 1.07 11.78
N GLU A 69 -20.74 1.12 12.27
CA GLU A 69 -21.52 -0.07 12.66
C GLU A 69 -21.74 -1.02 11.48
N ILE A 70 -22.08 -0.51 10.29
CA ILE A 70 -22.21 -1.33 9.08
C ILE A 70 -20.93 -2.12 8.80
N TYR A 71 -19.76 -1.49 8.89
CA TYR A 71 -18.48 -2.18 8.67
C TYR A 71 -18.16 -3.17 9.77
N LEU A 72 -18.36 -2.81 11.04
CA LEU A 72 -18.11 -3.72 12.16
C LEU A 72 -18.99 -4.97 12.13
N ASP A 73 -20.24 -4.84 11.71
CA ASP A 73 -21.16 -5.98 11.55
C ASP A 73 -20.74 -6.87 10.36
N ARG A 74 -20.27 -6.27 9.27
CA ARG A 74 -19.70 -7.01 8.14
C ARG A 74 -18.39 -7.72 8.51
N ILE A 75 -17.50 -7.06 9.26
CA ILE A 75 -16.28 -7.68 9.79
C ILE A 75 -16.65 -8.90 10.64
N ASN A 76 -17.57 -8.76 11.59
CA ASN A 76 -18.03 -9.86 12.44
C ASN A 76 -18.58 -11.04 11.62
N LYS A 77 -19.23 -10.77 10.50
CA LYS A 77 -19.81 -11.80 9.62
C LYS A 77 -18.77 -12.56 8.80
N PHE A 78 -17.71 -11.89 8.32
CA PHE A 78 -16.82 -12.43 7.30
C PHE A 78 -15.38 -12.68 7.76
N GLN A 79 -14.98 -12.16 8.93
CA GLN A 79 -13.59 -12.25 9.41
C GLN A 79 -13.07 -13.68 9.54
N ASP A 80 -13.89 -14.60 10.06
CA ASP A 80 -13.49 -16.00 10.26
C ASP A 80 -13.14 -16.72 8.96
N GLN A 81 -13.80 -16.33 7.86
CA GLN A 81 -13.55 -16.89 6.52
C GLN A 81 -12.36 -16.22 5.85
N LEU A 82 -12.26 -14.89 5.94
CA LEU A 82 -11.28 -14.08 5.20
C LEU A 82 -9.95 -13.94 5.94
N LYS A 83 -9.97 -13.95 7.27
CA LYS A 83 -8.79 -13.72 8.13
C LYS A 83 -8.03 -12.44 7.73
N CYS A 84 -8.79 -11.37 7.49
CA CYS A 84 -8.25 -10.12 6.96
C CYS A 84 -7.94 -9.08 8.03
N TYR A 85 -8.40 -9.26 9.27
CA TYR A 85 -8.04 -8.44 10.42
C TYR A 85 -7.23 -9.24 11.43
N ALA A 86 -6.13 -8.67 11.92
CA ALA A 86 -5.39 -9.17 13.06
C ALA A 86 -6.09 -8.76 14.37
N ILE A 87 -6.57 -7.52 14.42
CA ILE A 87 -7.28 -6.94 15.57
C ILE A 87 -8.39 -6.03 15.07
N VAL A 88 -9.56 -6.11 15.68
CA VAL A 88 -10.68 -5.18 15.47
C VAL A 88 -10.81 -4.27 16.68
N THR A 89 -10.80 -2.97 16.47
CA THR A 89 -10.81 -1.93 17.52
C THR A 89 -12.22 -1.36 17.71
N ARG A 90 -13.20 -2.22 17.97
CA ARG A 90 -14.63 -1.87 17.98
C ARG A 90 -14.96 -0.66 18.87
N GLU A 91 -14.51 -0.66 20.12
CA GLU A 91 -14.82 0.39 21.08
C GLU A 91 -14.17 1.73 20.66
N LEU A 92 -12.92 1.68 20.21
CA LEU A 92 -12.22 2.86 19.70
C LEU A 92 -12.91 3.40 18.44
N ALA A 93 -13.25 2.54 17.49
CA ALA A 93 -13.91 2.94 16.25
C ALA A 93 -15.25 3.64 16.51
N LEU A 94 -16.05 3.10 17.43
CA LEU A 94 -17.33 3.72 17.79
C LEU A 94 -17.13 5.05 18.51
N ALA A 95 -16.15 5.18 19.41
CA ALA A 95 -15.84 6.43 20.09
C ALA A 95 -15.31 7.51 19.14
N GLU A 96 -14.43 7.13 18.19
CA GLU A 96 -13.95 8.05 17.15
C GLU A 96 -15.10 8.49 16.23
N ALA A 97 -16.02 7.58 15.85
CA ALA A 97 -17.18 7.89 15.03
C ALA A 97 -18.16 8.84 15.76
N ASP A 98 -18.46 8.60 17.04
CA ASP A 98 -19.29 9.49 17.86
C ASP A 98 -18.69 10.90 17.95
N ALA A 99 -17.36 11.01 18.09
CA ALA A 99 -16.69 12.32 18.09
C ALA A 99 -16.86 13.05 16.76
N MET A 100 -16.83 12.36 15.62
CA MET A 100 -17.07 12.95 14.31
C MET A 100 -18.53 13.37 14.12
N ASP A 101 -19.46 12.59 14.62
CA ASP A 101 -20.89 12.96 14.57
C ASP A 101 -21.19 14.22 15.38
N LEU A 102 -20.58 14.40 16.57
CA LEU A 102 -20.69 15.64 17.35
C LEU A 102 -20.16 16.85 16.58
N LEU A 103 -19.01 16.73 15.91
CA LEU A 103 -18.49 17.80 15.06
C LEU A 103 -19.45 18.11 13.90
N THR A 104 -20.03 17.08 13.29
CA THR A 104 -20.99 17.25 12.19
C THR A 104 -22.27 17.97 12.66
N GLU A 105 -22.73 17.67 13.88
CA GLU A 105 -23.88 18.39 14.49
C GLU A 105 -23.59 19.89 14.65
N ASP A 106 -22.36 20.23 15.07
CA ASP A 106 -21.86 21.60 15.18
C ASP A 106 -21.52 22.25 13.83
N ASN A 107 -21.78 21.58 12.69
CA ASN A 107 -21.41 21.97 11.34
C ASN A 107 -19.89 22.16 11.12
N ILE A 108 -19.08 21.42 11.86
CA ILE A 108 -17.64 21.32 11.68
C ILE A 108 -17.33 20.09 10.83
N TYR A 109 -16.65 20.30 9.69
CA TYR A 109 -16.28 19.25 8.77
C TYR A 109 -14.77 19.30 8.48
N LEU A 110 -14.02 18.26 8.89
CA LEU A 110 -12.56 18.24 8.82
C LEU A 110 -11.99 17.96 7.41
N GLY A 111 -12.84 17.56 6.48
CA GLY A 111 -12.45 17.24 5.11
C GLY A 111 -12.96 15.88 4.63
N PRO A 112 -12.49 15.40 3.48
CA PRO A 112 -13.07 14.23 2.80
C PRO A 112 -12.99 12.91 3.57
N LEU A 113 -12.13 12.80 4.59
CA LEU A 113 -12.06 11.61 5.46
C LEU A 113 -12.77 11.77 6.80
N HIS A 114 -13.49 12.88 7.02
CA HIS A 114 -14.26 13.11 8.24
C HIS A 114 -15.28 12.00 8.47
N GLY A 115 -15.10 11.22 9.54
CA GLY A 115 -15.99 10.12 9.92
C GLY A 115 -15.90 8.87 9.04
N ILE A 116 -14.88 8.74 8.20
CA ILE A 116 -14.71 7.61 7.26
C ILE A 116 -13.95 6.46 7.91
N PRO A 117 -14.54 5.24 7.99
CA PRO A 117 -13.92 4.08 8.60
C PRO A 117 -12.86 3.43 7.70
N TYR A 118 -11.67 3.13 8.27
CA TYR A 118 -10.56 2.54 7.52
C TYR A 118 -9.89 1.35 8.23
N GLY A 119 -9.20 0.52 7.43
CA GLY A 119 -8.31 -0.55 7.90
C GLY A 119 -6.84 -0.13 7.82
N LEU A 120 -6.04 -0.49 8.82
CA LEU A 120 -4.63 -0.15 8.90
C LEU A 120 -3.77 -1.40 8.92
N LYS A 121 -2.88 -1.58 7.93
CA LYS A 121 -1.96 -2.73 7.90
C LYS A 121 -1.18 -2.86 9.21
N ASP A 122 -1.05 -4.09 9.72
CA ASP A 122 -0.45 -4.39 11.03
C ASP A 122 1.09 -4.24 11.06
N LEU A 123 1.61 -3.28 10.33
CA LEU A 123 3.00 -2.80 10.37
C LEU A 123 3.15 -1.42 11.02
N PHE A 124 2.05 -0.68 11.15
CA PHE A 124 2.07 0.67 11.65
C PHE A 124 1.84 0.68 13.15
N ASP A 125 2.76 1.23 13.90
CA ASP A 125 2.63 1.42 15.32
C ASP A 125 1.37 2.25 15.61
N THR A 126 0.54 1.71 16.48
CA THR A 126 -0.69 2.35 16.94
C THR A 126 -0.67 2.30 18.45
N LYS A 127 -0.68 3.46 19.07
CA LYS A 127 -0.57 3.59 20.53
C LYS A 127 -1.62 2.74 21.24
N ASP A 128 -1.17 1.97 22.24
CA ASP A 128 -1.98 1.12 23.11
C ASP A 128 -2.71 -0.03 22.35
N ILE A 129 -2.39 -0.28 21.08
CA ILE A 129 -2.95 -1.36 20.26
C ILE A 129 -1.83 -2.29 19.83
N GLU A 130 -2.00 -3.60 20.05
CA GLU A 130 -1.05 -4.61 19.60
C GLU A 130 -0.73 -4.43 18.11
N THR A 131 0.55 -4.50 17.78
CA THR A 131 1.06 -4.39 16.43
C THR A 131 2.17 -5.44 16.25
N ALA A 132 1.78 -6.60 15.75
CA ALA A 132 2.59 -7.82 15.77
C ALA A 132 3.34 -8.12 14.46
N TRP A 133 3.21 -7.25 13.43
CA TRP A 133 3.87 -7.41 12.14
C TRP A 133 3.57 -8.75 11.44
N GLY A 134 2.42 -9.36 11.79
CA GLY A 134 2.00 -10.66 11.27
C GLY A 134 2.85 -11.85 11.75
N ALA A 135 3.78 -11.67 12.68
CA ALA A 135 4.82 -12.63 13.03
C ALA A 135 4.78 -13.01 14.51
N GLU A 136 4.88 -14.30 14.79
CA GLU A 136 4.80 -14.90 16.13
C GLU A 136 5.77 -14.26 17.14
N PRO A 137 7.05 -13.96 16.81
CA PRO A 137 7.98 -13.35 17.75
C PRO A 137 7.58 -11.97 18.26
N TYR A 138 6.64 -11.30 17.56
CA TYR A 138 6.22 -9.94 17.88
C TYR A 138 4.78 -9.85 18.39
N GLN A 139 4.10 -10.98 18.60
CA GLN A 139 2.82 -11.01 19.32
C GLN A 139 2.96 -10.36 20.71
N ASN A 140 1.92 -9.68 21.14
CA ASN A 140 1.87 -8.87 22.37
C ASN A 140 2.77 -7.61 22.35
N ARG A 141 3.33 -7.21 21.22
CA ARG A 141 4.04 -5.95 21.09
C ARG A 141 3.02 -4.80 21.01
N VAL A 142 2.99 -3.95 22.04
CA VAL A 142 2.10 -2.78 22.11
C VAL A 142 2.94 -1.51 22.01
N PRO A 143 2.80 -0.72 20.94
CA PRO A 143 3.49 0.55 20.77
C PRO A 143 3.05 1.61 21.76
N LEU A 144 3.99 2.48 22.18
CA LEU A 144 3.74 3.60 23.08
C LEU A 144 3.30 4.87 22.36
N GLU A 145 3.50 4.92 21.03
CA GLU A 145 3.19 6.08 20.19
C GLU A 145 2.52 5.64 18.89
N ASP A 146 1.78 6.56 18.28
CA ASP A 146 1.22 6.38 16.95
C ASP A 146 2.27 6.63 15.86
N ALA A 147 2.26 5.83 14.82
CA ALA A 147 2.95 6.14 13.57
C ALA A 147 2.42 7.45 12.95
N GLU A 148 3.26 8.15 12.20
CA GLU A 148 2.89 9.44 11.57
C GLU A 148 1.61 9.31 10.70
N ILE A 149 1.47 8.21 9.97
CA ILE A 149 0.28 7.92 9.15
C ILE A 149 -1.00 7.88 10.00
N VAL A 150 -0.93 7.31 11.21
CA VAL A 150 -2.07 7.26 12.15
C VAL A 150 -2.43 8.66 12.63
N LYS A 151 -1.42 9.47 12.97
CA LYS A 151 -1.62 10.86 13.40
C LYS A 151 -2.32 11.69 12.31
N ARG A 152 -1.88 11.55 11.04
CA ARG A 152 -2.48 12.28 9.89
C ARG A 152 -3.91 11.87 9.62
N LEU A 153 -4.19 10.56 9.62
CA LEU A 153 -5.55 10.04 9.40
C LEU A 153 -6.49 10.44 10.53
N ARG A 154 -6.05 10.36 11.78
CA ARG A 154 -6.84 10.82 12.94
C ARG A 154 -7.10 12.33 12.88
N ALA A 155 -6.11 13.14 12.52
CA ALA A 155 -6.30 14.58 12.34
C ALA A 155 -7.29 14.93 11.23
N ALA A 156 -7.41 14.08 10.21
CA ALA A 156 -8.41 14.20 9.14
C ALA A 156 -9.80 13.65 9.53
N GLY A 157 -9.95 13.10 10.73
CA GLY A 157 -11.22 12.56 11.24
C GLY A 157 -11.55 11.16 10.73
N ALA A 158 -10.59 10.41 10.19
CA ALA A 158 -10.80 9.02 9.81
C ALA A 158 -10.92 8.11 11.04
N VAL A 159 -11.78 7.08 10.95
CA VAL A 159 -12.13 6.17 12.04
C VAL A 159 -11.40 4.83 11.88
N LEU A 160 -10.62 4.43 12.87
CA LEU A 160 -9.83 3.19 12.82
C LEU A 160 -10.68 1.97 13.18
N LEU A 161 -11.03 1.13 12.18
CA LEU A 161 -11.75 -0.14 12.41
C LEU A 161 -10.87 -1.23 13.02
N GLY A 162 -9.58 -1.20 12.75
CA GLY A 162 -8.64 -2.20 13.26
C GLY A 162 -7.38 -2.36 12.43
N LYS A 163 -6.54 -3.31 12.88
CA LYS A 163 -5.28 -3.68 12.23
C LYS A 163 -5.55 -4.79 11.23
N THR A 164 -5.33 -4.51 9.93
CA THR A 164 -5.50 -5.52 8.88
C THR A 164 -4.30 -6.46 8.81
N ALA A 165 -4.57 -7.73 8.56
CA ALA A 165 -3.57 -8.77 8.53
C ALA A 165 -2.45 -8.47 7.51
N VAL A 166 -1.23 -8.78 7.90
CA VAL A 166 -0.03 -8.66 7.09
C VAL A 166 0.67 -10.00 7.02
N GLY A 167 1.12 -10.42 5.86
CA GLY A 167 2.00 -11.58 5.77
C GLY A 167 3.26 -11.35 6.62
N ALA A 168 3.67 -12.36 7.38
CA ALA A 168 4.69 -12.24 8.40
C ALA A 168 5.92 -11.46 7.91
N LEU A 169 6.27 -10.38 8.65
CA LEU A 169 7.37 -9.48 8.33
C LEU A 169 7.31 -8.93 6.90
N ALA A 170 6.11 -8.55 6.46
CA ALA A 170 5.81 -7.98 5.15
C ALA A 170 6.09 -8.92 3.96
N PHE A 171 5.81 -10.21 4.09
CA PHE A 171 5.93 -11.16 2.99
C PHE A 171 4.71 -12.07 2.84
N ASN A 172 4.15 -12.16 1.62
CA ASN A 172 3.01 -13.01 1.28
C ASN A 172 1.76 -12.73 2.15
N ASP A 173 0.86 -13.72 2.27
CA ASP A 173 -0.44 -13.63 2.96
C ASP A 173 -0.57 -14.59 4.17
N ILE A 174 0.55 -15.21 4.56
CA ILE A 174 0.63 -16.13 5.72
C ILE A 174 1.14 -15.36 6.94
N TRP A 175 0.39 -15.43 8.04
CA TRP A 175 0.69 -14.76 9.30
C TRP A 175 0.27 -15.64 10.49
N TYR A 176 0.57 -15.27 11.72
CA TYR A 176 0.26 -16.10 12.90
C TYR A 176 -1.23 -16.47 13.04
N GLY A 177 -2.16 -15.70 12.48
CA GLY A 177 -3.60 -16.01 12.45
C GLY A 177 -4.02 -16.94 11.30
N GLY A 178 -3.07 -17.39 10.47
CA GLY A 178 -3.29 -18.26 9.34
C GLY A 178 -3.03 -17.58 7.99
N ARG A 179 -3.83 -17.88 6.98
CA ARG A 179 -3.71 -17.31 5.63
C ARG A 179 -4.89 -16.42 5.31
N THR A 180 -4.63 -15.16 4.98
CA THR A 180 -5.67 -14.24 4.48
C THR A 180 -6.18 -14.70 3.13
N LYS A 181 -7.49 -14.66 2.93
CA LYS A 181 -8.15 -15.21 1.75
C LYS A 181 -8.52 -14.14 0.71
N ASN A 182 -8.53 -14.58 -0.56
CA ASN A 182 -9.13 -13.82 -1.65
C ASN A 182 -10.67 -13.87 -1.49
N PRO A 183 -11.38 -12.72 -1.37
CA PRO A 183 -12.83 -12.71 -1.22
C PRO A 183 -13.59 -13.31 -2.42
N TRP A 184 -12.99 -13.29 -3.61
CA TRP A 184 -13.58 -13.84 -4.83
C TRP A 184 -13.44 -15.36 -4.94
N ASN A 185 -12.39 -15.92 -4.28
CA ASN A 185 -12.14 -17.36 -4.25
C ASN A 185 -11.49 -17.75 -2.93
N LEU A 186 -12.28 -18.25 -1.98
CA LEU A 186 -11.81 -18.63 -0.64
C LEU A 186 -10.81 -19.80 -0.62
N ASN A 187 -10.62 -20.50 -1.73
CA ASN A 187 -9.57 -21.53 -1.85
C ASN A 187 -8.19 -20.92 -2.07
N GLU A 188 -8.12 -19.65 -2.46
CA GLU A 188 -6.90 -18.92 -2.73
C GLU A 188 -6.56 -17.94 -1.59
N GLY A 189 -5.29 -17.59 -1.49
CA GLY A 189 -4.85 -16.49 -0.66
C GLY A 189 -5.05 -15.14 -1.38
N SER A 190 -5.03 -14.08 -0.59
CA SER A 190 -5.17 -12.70 -1.09
C SER A 190 -3.93 -12.16 -1.79
N SER A 191 -2.83 -12.93 -1.83
CA SER A 191 -1.51 -12.34 -2.02
C SER A 191 -1.17 -11.34 -0.90
N GLY A 192 -0.01 -10.68 -0.99
CA GLY A 192 0.45 -9.80 0.11
C GLY A 192 1.67 -8.95 -0.28
N SER A 193 2.22 -8.32 0.71
CA SER A 193 2.02 -8.45 2.16
C SER A 193 0.88 -7.61 2.75
N SER A 194 0.28 -6.64 2.02
CA SER A 194 -0.93 -5.92 2.50
C SER A 194 -2.18 -6.79 2.33
N ALA A 195 -2.08 -8.04 2.77
CA ALA A 195 -3.05 -9.11 2.55
C ALA A 195 -4.45 -8.74 3.05
N GLY A 196 -4.55 -8.41 4.33
CA GLY A 196 -5.82 -8.02 4.95
C GLY A 196 -6.34 -6.69 4.43
N SER A 197 -5.45 -5.75 4.08
CA SER A 197 -5.87 -4.45 3.54
C SER A 197 -6.62 -4.61 2.22
N ALA A 198 -6.10 -5.42 1.29
CA ALA A 198 -6.77 -5.65 0.01
C ALA A 198 -8.02 -6.52 0.17
N SER A 199 -7.95 -7.61 0.95
CA SER A 199 -9.07 -8.50 1.19
C SER A 199 -10.25 -7.78 1.86
N ALA A 200 -9.99 -6.99 2.92
CA ALA A 200 -11.03 -6.23 3.62
C ALA A 200 -11.66 -5.15 2.71
N THR A 201 -10.85 -4.42 1.94
CA THR A 201 -11.36 -3.41 1.01
C THR A 201 -12.23 -4.04 -0.07
N SER A 202 -11.78 -5.14 -0.67
CA SER A 202 -12.52 -5.89 -1.69
C SER A 202 -13.86 -6.43 -1.19
N ALA A 203 -13.88 -6.96 0.04
CA ALA A 203 -15.08 -7.52 0.66
C ALA A 203 -16.03 -6.46 1.26
N GLY A 204 -15.74 -5.18 1.14
CA GLY A 204 -16.55 -4.10 1.74
C GLY A 204 -16.55 -4.18 3.27
N LEU A 205 -15.39 -4.42 3.89
CA LEU A 205 -15.21 -4.46 5.35
C LEU A 205 -14.52 -3.19 5.88
N CYS A 206 -14.25 -2.25 5.02
CA CYS A 206 -13.80 -0.88 5.31
C CYS A 206 -14.04 0.01 4.10
N SER A 207 -14.03 1.32 4.29
CA SER A 207 -14.13 2.28 3.17
C SER A 207 -12.88 2.23 2.30
N PHE A 208 -11.72 2.22 2.94
CA PHE A 208 -10.39 2.06 2.34
C PHE A 208 -9.45 1.41 3.34
N ALA A 209 -8.29 1.00 2.88
CA ALA A 209 -7.23 0.54 3.79
C ALA A 209 -5.88 1.18 3.43
N ILE A 210 -4.97 1.21 4.41
CA ILE A 210 -3.58 1.59 4.20
C ILE A 210 -2.72 0.32 4.13
N GLY A 211 -1.88 0.28 3.10
CA GLY A 211 -0.89 -0.77 2.88
C GLY A 211 0.53 -0.22 2.83
N THR A 212 1.49 -1.14 2.70
CA THR A 212 2.89 -0.82 2.41
C THR A 212 3.40 -1.68 1.27
N GLU A 213 4.35 -1.14 0.54
CA GLU A 213 5.04 -1.89 -0.51
C GLU A 213 6.54 -1.64 -0.50
N THR A 214 7.27 -2.73 -0.36
CA THR A 214 8.69 -2.79 -0.69
C THR A 214 8.83 -3.18 -2.17
N LEU A 215 8.21 -4.30 -2.55
CA LEU A 215 8.15 -4.85 -3.90
C LEU A 215 6.84 -5.63 -4.07
N GLY A 216 5.84 -5.05 -4.73
CA GLY A 216 4.56 -5.69 -5.03
C GLY A 216 3.53 -5.73 -3.88
N SER A 217 3.85 -5.30 -2.66
CA SER A 217 3.00 -5.55 -1.48
C SER A 217 1.74 -4.67 -1.34
N ILE A 218 1.50 -3.70 -2.22
CA ILE A 218 0.21 -3.02 -2.43
C ILE A 218 -0.40 -3.54 -3.73
N THR A 219 0.39 -3.56 -4.79
CA THR A 219 -0.09 -3.83 -6.14
C THR A 219 -0.52 -5.30 -6.31
N SER A 220 0.27 -6.27 -5.80
CA SER A 220 -0.06 -7.70 -5.90
C SER A 220 -1.36 -8.10 -5.19
N PRO A 221 -1.58 -7.77 -3.91
CA PRO A 221 -2.86 -8.09 -3.27
C PRO A 221 -4.01 -7.26 -3.86
N SER A 222 -3.76 -6.07 -4.41
CA SER A 222 -4.79 -5.29 -5.09
C SER A 222 -5.24 -5.95 -6.39
N GLU A 223 -4.30 -6.41 -7.21
CA GLU A 223 -4.61 -7.19 -8.41
C GLU A 223 -5.40 -8.46 -8.04
N ARG A 224 -4.89 -9.27 -7.10
CA ARG A 224 -5.50 -10.52 -6.68
C ARG A 224 -6.92 -10.37 -6.14
N CYS A 225 -7.17 -9.30 -5.38
CA CYS A 225 -8.46 -9.05 -4.74
C CYS A 225 -9.37 -8.10 -5.55
N GLY A 226 -8.95 -7.61 -6.73
CA GLY A 226 -9.75 -6.71 -7.56
C GLY A 226 -9.97 -5.34 -6.92
N THR A 227 -8.95 -4.77 -6.31
CA THR A 227 -8.96 -3.42 -5.73
C THR A 227 -8.00 -2.49 -6.48
N THR A 228 -8.10 -1.19 -6.22
CA THR A 228 -7.18 -0.18 -6.74
C THR A 228 -6.14 0.13 -5.67
N GLY A 229 -4.89 -0.30 -5.90
CA GLY A 229 -3.76 0.04 -5.03
C GLY A 229 -2.92 1.16 -5.63
N LEU A 230 -2.62 2.20 -4.85
CA LEU A 230 -1.70 3.24 -5.24
C LEU A 230 -0.39 3.13 -4.46
N ARG A 231 0.70 2.87 -5.18
CA ARG A 231 2.07 2.92 -4.64
C ARG A 231 2.69 4.27 -4.96
N PRO A 232 2.78 5.21 -4.01
CA PRO A 232 3.39 6.51 -4.24
C PRO A 232 4.90 6.40 -4.47
N THR A 233 5.48 7.41 -5.09
CA THR A 233 6.93 7.56 -5.17
C THR A 233 7.56 7.49 -3.78
N PHE A 234 8.71 6.82 -3.67
CA PHE A 234 9.48 6.67 -2.44
C PHE A 234 9.70 8.02 -1.74
N GLY A 235 9.47 8.05 -0.43
CA GLY A 235 9.65 9.23 0.40
C GLY A 235 8.48 10.24 0.41
N ARG A 236 7.45 10.07 -0.44
CA ARG A 236 6.27 10.96 -0.42
C ARG A 236 5.42 10.84 0.84
N VAL A 237 5.31 9.65 1.38
CA VAL A 237 4.55 9.37 2.61
C VAL A 237 5.54 8.93 3.68
N SER A 238 5.40 9.50 4.88
CA SER A 238 6.25 9.17 6.02
C SER A 238 6.07 7.70 6.43
N ARG A 239 7.19 7.10 6.84
CA ARG A 239 7.26 5.75 7.40
C ARG A 239 7.63 5.76 8.90
N SER A 240 7.63 6.93 9.54
CA SER A 240 7.89 7.03 10.97
C SER A 240 6.87 6.20 11.76
N GLY A 241 7.34 5.28 12.61
CA GLY A 241 6.51 4.33 13.34
C GLY A 241 6.00 3.16 12.50
N CYS A 242 6.54 2.95 11.29
CA CYS A 242 6.28 1.75 10.48
C CYS A 242 7.42 0.75 10.64
N MET A 243 7.12 -0.54 10.70
CA MET A 243 8.14 -1.58 10.61
C MET A 243 8.95 -1.40 9.33
N ALA A 244 10.26 -1.31 9.43
CA ALA A 244 11.14 -1.28 8.27
C ALA A 244 11.44 -2.71 7.80
N LEU A 245 11.18 -2.98 6.52
CA LEU A 245 11.67 -4.17 5.84
C LEU A 245 12.91 -3.82 5.01
N CYS A 246 12.81 -2.75 4.22
CA CYS A 246 13.88 -2.28 3.35
C CYS A 246 13.88 -0.74 3.34
N TRP A 247 14.84 -0.13 4.03
CA TRP A 247 14.86 1.32 4.23
C TRP A 247 14.88 2.12 2.95
N SER A 248 15.46 1.56 1.86
CA SER A 248 15.58 2.25 0.58
C SER A 248 14.44 1.93 -0.42
N LEU A 249 13.48 1.06 -0.04
CA LEU A 249 12.39 0.65 -0.94
C LEU A 249 10.99 0.76 -0.33
N ASP A 250 10.82 0.75 0.99
CA ASP A 250 9.49 0.76 1.61
C ASP A 250 8.71 2.03 1.30
N LYS A 251 7.45 1.86 0.90
CA LYS A 251 6.49 2.91 0.57
C LYS A 251 5.16 2.63 1.24
N VAL A 252 4.45 3.68 1.61
CA VAL A 252 3.10 3.62 2.20
C VAL A 252 2.10 4.13 1.17
N GLY A 253 0.97 3.45 1.03
CA GLY A 253 -0.06 3.90 0.10
C GLY A 253 -1.45 3.31 0.38
N PRO A 254 -2.49 3.92 -0.22
CA PRO A 254 -3.87 3.49 -0.05
C PRO A 254 -4.23 2.31 -0.95
N ILE A 255 -5.19 1.51 -0.47
CA ILE A 255 -5.89 0.46 -1.21
C ILE A 255 -7.39 0.79 -1.12
N CYS A 256 -8.01 0.98 -2.28
CA CYS A 256 -9.37 1.48 -2.43
C CYS A 256 -10.16 0.66 -3.44
N ARG A 257 -11.46 0.92 -3.56
CA ARG A 257 -12.31 0.33 -4.60
C ARG A 257 -12.29 1.12 -5.91
N CYS A 258 -11.92 2.41 -5.88
CA CYS A 258 -11.82 3.24 -7.08
C CYS A 258 -10.60 4.17 -7.05
N VAL A 259 -10.21 4.66 -8.23
CA VAL A 259 -9.01 5.49 -8.42
C VAL A 259 -9.13 6.84 -7.72
N GLU A 260 -10.29 7.51 -7.81
CA GLU A 260 -10.52 8.82 -7.19
C GLU A 260 -10.22 8.81 -5.69
N ASP A 261 -10.66 7.76 -4.99
CA ASP A 261 -10.42 7.61 -3.55
C ASP A 261 -8.93 7.52 -3.21
N THR A 262 -8.10 6.90 -4.08
CA THR A 262 -6.65 6.85 -3.84
C THR A 262 -6.01 8.24 -3.86
N GLY A 263 -6.45 9.11 -4.75
CA GLY A 263 -6.03 10.50 -4.81
C GLY A 263 -6.44 11.30 -3.57
N ILE A 264 -7.69 11.13 -3.12
CA ILE A 264 -8.21 11.75 -1.90
C ILE A 264 -7.35 11.36 -0.69
N ILE A 265 -7.11 10.08 -0.51
CA ILE A 265 -6.34 9.58 0.64
C ILE A 265 -4.88 10.01 0.56
N LEU A 266 -4.25 9.90 -0.63
CA LEU A 266 -2.87 10.34 -0.79
C LEU A 266 -2.71 11.84 -0.49
N SER A 267 -3.68 12.69 -0.80
CA SER A 267 -3.62 14.11 -0.48
C SER A 267 -3.48 14.41 1.02
N ILE A 268 -3.98 13.51 1.86
CA ILE A 268 -3.96 13.64 3.33
C ILE A 268 -2.67 13.03 3.91
N ILE A 269 -2.25 11.88 3.39
CA ILE A 269 -1.09 11.17 3.94
C ILE A 269 0.24 11.61 3.35
N ASN A 270 0.25 12.29 2.19
CA ASN A 270 1.45 12.85 1.58
C ASN A 270 2.03 13.99 2.42
N GLY A 271 3.35 14.11 2.40
CA GLY A 271 4.03 15.27 2.98
C GLY A 271 5.27 14.89 3.78
N TYR A 272 6.13 15.89 3.92
CA TYR A 272 7.39 15.79 4.63
C TYR A 272 7.18 15.52 6.13
N ASP A 273 8.05 14.66 6.68
CA ASP A 273 8.17 14.39 8.10
C ASP A 273 9.66 14.41 8.47
N GLU A 274 10.03 15.23 9.45
CA GLU A 274 11.42 15.35 9.91
C GLU A 274 11.94 14.09 10.60
N ASN A 275 11.04 13.25 11.12
CA ASN A 275 11.37 11.99 11.77
C ASN A 275 11.59 10.84 10.78
N ASP A 276 11.16 10.97 9.52
CA ASP A 276 11.53 10.04 8.46
C ASP A 276 12.66 10.64 7.61
N ARG A 277 13.86 10.17 7.85
CA ARG A 277 15.08 10.59 7.15
C ARG A 277 14.96 10.57 5.62
N PHE A 278 14.14 9.68 5.07
CA PHE A 278 13.96 9.49 3.64
C PHE A 278 12.78 10.31 3.09
N SER A 279 12.03 10.96 3.96
CA SER A 279 10.90 11.79 3.56
C SER A 279 11.34 12.95 2.67
N ILE A 280 10.56 13.23 1.61
CA ILE A 280 10.82 14.30 0.66
C ILE A 280 9.73 15.36 0.71
N LYS A 281 10.11 16.63 0.48
CA LYS A 281 9.16 17.72 0.27
C LYS A 281 8.66 17.65 -1.16
N ALA A 282 7.50 17.05 -1.36
CA ALA A 282 6.89 16.90 -2.68
C ALA A 282 5.42 17.32 -2.61
N PRO A 283 5.00 18.33 -3.37
CA PRO A 283 3.59 18.70 -3.46
C PRO A 283 2.80 17.56 -4.10
N PHE A 284 1.54 17.43 -3.72
CA PHE A 284 0.62 16.52 -4.36
C PHE A 284 -0.52 17.32 -4.98
N ASN A 285 -0.67 17.19 -6.29
CA ASN A 285 -1.69 17.84 -7.07
C ASN A 285 -2.64 16.76 -7.61
N PHE A 286 -3.92 16.92 -7.35
CA PHE A 286 -4.95 16.02 -7.83
C PHE A 286 -6.15 16.84 -8.31
N ASP A 287 -6.58 16.59 -9.53
CA ASP A 287 -7.77 17.19 -10.13
C ASP A 287 -8.58 16.09 -10.80
N SER A 288 -9.71 15.71 -10.19
CA SER A 288 -10.57 14.62 -10.70
C SER A 288 -11.31 14.97 -12.00
N GLU A 289 -11.28 16.24 -12.41
CA GLU A 289 -11.92 16.74 -13.63
C GLU A 289 -10.92 17.06 -14.74
N LYS A 290 -9.61 16.82 -14.48
CA LYS A 290 -8.58 17.07 -15.48
C LYS A 290 -8.79 16.20 -16.71
N THR A 291 -8.81 16.82 -17.89
CA THR A 291 -8.81 16.11 -19.17
C THR A 291 -7.46 15.43 -19.40
N THR A 292 -7.49 14.31 -20.08
CA THR A 292 -6.34 13.44 -20.33
C THR A 292 -6.01 13.31 -21.82
N ASP A 293 -6.61 14.15 -22.67
CA ASP A 293 -6.60 14.01 -24.13
C ASP A 293 -5.20 14.05 -24.77
N ASP A 294 -4.24 14.72 -24.08
CA ASP A 294 -2.86 14.88 -24.58
C ASP A 294 -1.86 13.88 -23.98
N LEU A 295 -2.29 12.92 -23.17
CA LEU A 295 -1.38 11.97 -22.53
C LEU A 295 -0.80 10.98 -23.51
N LYS A 296 0.53 10.82 -23.48
CA LYS A 296 1.28 9.82 -24.23
C LYS A 296 1.41 8.57 -23.40
N ILE A 297 0.86 7.47 -23.88
CA ILE A 297 0.84 6.20 -23.15
C ILE A 297 1.78 5.21 -23.83
N GLY A 298 2.82 4.80 -23.09
CA GLY A 298 3.76 3.77 -23.52
C GLY A 298 3.35 2.38 -23.04
N TYR A 299 3.79 1.34 -23.74
CA TYR A 299 3.73 -0.05 -23.33
C TYR A 299 4.95 -0.82 -23.85
N ILE A 300 5.37 -1.85 -23.13
CA ILE A 300 6.46 -2.73 -23.55
C ILE A 300 5.85 -3.95 -24.24
N PRO A 301 6.03 -4.14 -25.57
CA PRO A 301 5.35 -5.20 -26.33
C PRO A 301 5.56 -6.60 -25.76
N ASP A 302 6.78 -6.92 -25.34
CA ASP A 302 7.15 -8.24 -24.85
C ASP A 302 6.36 -8.64 -23.58
N THR A 303 5.93 -7.67 -22.74
CA THR A 303 5.13 -7.93 -21.55
C THR A 303 3.69 -8.34 -21.88
N PHE A 304 3.21 -8.07 -23.10
CA PHE A 304 1.90 -8.47 -23.60
C PHE A 304 1.98 -9.68 -24.55
N GLY A 305 3.09 -10.41 -24.53
CA GLY A 305 3.34 -11.57 -25.37
C GLY A 305 2.55 -12.83 -24.98
N ALA A 306 3.20 -13.99 -25.12
CA ALA A 306 2.56 -15.29 -24.91
C ALA A 306 2.07 -15.53 -23.47
N ASP A 307 2.75 -14.96 -22.49
CA ASP A 307 2.46 -15.14 -21.06
C ASP A 307 1.39 -14.17 -20.52
N ALA A 308 1.05 -13.11 -21.28
CA ALA A 308 -0.01 -12.18 -20.91
C ALA A 308 -1.40 -12.82 -21.06
N THR A 309 -2.28 -12.56 -20.08
CA THR A 309 -3.66 -13.04 -20.14
C THR A 309 -4.46 -12.32 -21.24
N GLU A 310 -5.61 -12.89 -21.61
CA GLU A 310 -6.50 -12.20 -22.56
C GLU A 310 -7.03 -10.86 -21.98
N LEU A 311 -7.18 -10.78 -20.66
CA LEU A 311 -7.56 -9.52 -20.00
C LEU A 311 -6.48 -8.45 -20.16
N ASP A 312 -5.20 -8.81 -20.01
CA ASP A 312 -4.08 -7.87 -20.21
C ASP A 312 -4.07 -7.33 -21.64
N LYS A 313 -4.26 -8.21 -22.63
CA LYS A 313 -4.34 -7.80 -24.05
C LYS A 313 -5.56 -6.91 -24.31
N ASP A 314 -6.69 -7.20 -23.66
CA ASP A 314 -7.89 -6.38 -23.76
C ASP A 314 -7.69 -4.97 -23.21
N ILE A 315 -6.83 -4.77 -22.22
CA ILE A 315 -6.52 -3.44 -21.68
C ILE A 315 -5.92 -2.53 -22.75
N LEU A 316 -4.98 -3.01 -23.57
CA LEU A 316 -4.42 -2.22 -24.67
C LEU A 316 -5.52 -1.79 -25.65
N ARG A 317 -6.43 -2.71 -26.00
CA ARG A 317 -7.59 -2.42 -26.85
C ARG A 317 -8.53 -1.39 -26.22
N ILE A 318 -8.81 -1.52 -24.92
CA ILE A 318 -9.68 -0.58 -24.19
C ILE A 318 -9.06 0.82 -24.20
N VAL A 319 -7.78 0.95 -23.89
CA VAL A 319 -7.07 2.23 -23.86
C VAL A 319 -7.06 2.87 -25.25
N SER A 320 -6.80 2.08 -26.31
CA SER A 320 -6.90 2.56 -27.68
C SER A 320 -8.32 3.03 -28.06
N ASN A 321 -9.35 2.29 -27.63
CA ASN A 321 -10.75 2.66 -27.89
C ASN A 321 -11.21 3.92 -27.14
N LEU A 322 -10.50 4.28 -26.05
CA LEU A 322 -10.70 5.54 -25.36
C LEU A 322 -10.07 6.73 -26.09
N GLY A 323 -9.39 6.50 -27.20
CA GLY A 323 -8.81 7.53 -28.06
C GLY A 323 -7.34 7.85 -27.78
N PHE A 324 -6.69 7.11 -26.88
CA PHE A 324 -5.27 7.29 -26.61
C PHE A 324 -4.38 6.64 -27.68
N ASP A 325 -3.30 7.33 -28.05
CA ASP A 325 -2.26 6.79 -28.91
C ASP A 325 -1.25 5.98 -28.08
N LEU A 326 -1.19 4.67 -28.35
CA LEU A 326 -0.30 3.74 -27.66
C LEU A 326 1.06 3.68 -28.35
N GLN A 327 2.13 3.97 -27.64
CA GLN A 327 3.50 3.95 -28.11
C GLN A 327 4.24 2.71 -27.60
N ALA A 328 4.71 1.87 -28.51
CA ALA A 328 5.61 0.77 -28.17
C ALA A 328 6.96 1.36 -27.71
N VAL A 329 7.42 0.93 -26.54
CA VAL A 329 8.70 1.36 -25.95
C VAL A 329 9.55 0.15 -25.60
N GLU A 330 10.85 0.34 -25.57
CA GLU A 330 11.82 -0.68 -25.18
C GLU A 330 12.65 -0.19 -24.00
N LEU A 331 13.10 -1.12 -23.16
CA LEU A 331 14.04 -0.85 -22.07
C LEU A 331 15.43 -1.34 -22.49
N ASP A 332 16.47 -0.62 -22.04
CA ASP A 332 17.85 -1.06 -22.19
C ASP A 332 18.05 -2.46 -21.59
N ASP A 333 18.92 -3.26 -22.20
CA ASP A 333 19.25 -4.59 -21.68
C ASP A 333 20.14 -4.48 -20.41
N LEU A 334 19.51 -4.43 -19.25
CA LEU A 334 20.16 -4.39 -17.95
C LEU A 334 19.68 -5.57 -17.09
N PRO A 335 20.49 -6.05 -16.13
CA PRO A 335 20.13 -7.16 -15.26
C PRO A 335 19.15 -6.71 -14.14
N TYR A 336 17.96 -6.22 -14.52
CA TYR A 336 16.94 -5.65 -13.59
C TYR A 336 16.60 -6.59 -12.44
N SER A 337 16.51 -7.90 -12.70
CA SER A 337 16.20 -8.91 -11.69
C SER A 337 17.20 -8.97 -10.54
N SER A 338 18.44 -8.55 -10.79
CA SER A 338 19.48 -8.52 -9.75
C SER A 338 19.19 -7.52 -8.63
N LEU A 339 18.37 -6.48 -8.89
CA LEU A 339 18.03 -5.44 -7.91
C LEU A 339 17.28 -6.00 -6.69
N ILE A 340 16.63 -7.16 -6.79
CA ILE A 340 15.97 -7.82 -5.66
C ILE A 340 16.94 -8.10 -4.50
N ASN A 341 18.22 -8.24 -4.79
CA ASN A 341 19.22 -8.49 -3.76
C ASN A 341 19.45 -7.29 -2.83
N ILE A 342 19.09 -6.07 -3.24
CA ILE A 342 19.05 -4.90 -2.34
C ILE A 342 18.01 -5.15 -1.24
N LEU A 343 16.81 -5.61 -1.62
CA LEU A 343 15.77 -5.96 -0.67
C LEU A 343 16.24 -7.05 0.29
N HIS A 344 16.82 -8.14 -0.22
CA HIS A 344 17.28 -9.24 0.62
C HIS A 344 18.35 -8.80 1.61
N ALA A 345 19.31 -7.96 1.18
CA ALA A 345 20.36 -7.45 2.05
C ALA A 345 19.80 -6.57 3.18
N GLU A 346 18.94 -5.61 2.84
CA GLU A 346 18.36 -4.70 3.81
C GLU A 346 17.37 -5.41 4.74
N ALA A 347 16.55 -6.34 4.23
CA ALA A 347 15.62 -7.14 5.03
C ALA A 347 16.39 -8.04 6.04
N ALA A 348 17.47 -8.68 5.63
CA ALA A 348 18.30 -9.46 6.53
C ALA A 348 18.98 -8.60 7.61
N ALA A 349 19.33 -7.35 7.30
CA ALA A 349 19.84 -6.40 8.27
C ALA A 349 18.75 -5.91 9.24
N SER A 350 17.52 -5.64 8.74
CA SER A 350 16.37 -5.21 9.54
C SER A 350 15.99 -6.24 10.61
N PHE A 351 16.15 -7.53 10.31
CA PHE A 351 15.81 -8.65 11.18
C PHE A 351 17.02 -9.50 11.60
N GLU A 352 18.22 -8.88 11.70
CA GLU A 352 19.43 -9.61 12.07
C GLU A 352 19.30 -10.29 13.44
N ASP A 353 18.71 -9.61 14.42
CA ASP A 353 18.52 -10.15 15.75
C ASP A 353 17.58 -11.36 15.77
N LEU A 354 16.54 -11.35 14.96
CA LEU A 354 15.62 -12.48 14.81
C LEU A 354 16.39 -13.73 14.34
N THR A 355 17.23 -13.56 13.29
CA THR A 355 18.04 -14.64 12.74
C THR A 355 19.13 -15.11 13.72
N LEU A 356 19.85 -14.18 14.39
CA LEU A 356 20.94 -14.54 15.30
C LEU A 356 20.46 -15.17 16.62
N SER A 357 19.21 -14.90 17.01
CA SER A 357 18.59 -15.50 18.20
C SER A 357 17.81 -16.79 17.89
N ASN A 358 17.79 -17.24 16.65
CA ASN A 358 16.98 -18.36 16.12
C ASN A 358 15.47 -18.20 16.38
N LYS A 359 14.98 -17.01 16.63
CA LYS A 359 13.54 -16.74 16.75
C LYS A 359 12.81 -16.82 15.42
N ASP A 360 13.52 -16.72 14.31
CA ASP A 360 12.99 -16.95 12.96
C ASP A 360 12.49 -18.38 12.76
N ASP A 361 12.92 -19.36 13.58
CA ASP A 361 12.38 -20.73 13.58
C ASP A 361 10.93 -20.81 14.08
N THR A 362 10.43 -19.78 14.75
CA THR A 362 9.04 -19.72 15.26
C THR A 362 8.04 -19.16 14.24
N LEU A 363 8.51 -18.62 13.10
CA LEU A 363 7.61 -18.14 12.07
C LEU A 363 6.81 -19.31 11.46
N ALA A 364 5.51 -19.10 11.21
CA ALA A 364 4.61 -20.13 10.67
C ALA A 364 5.04 -20.66 9.32
N TRP A 365 5.73 -19.87 8.52
CA TRP A 365 6.15 -20.24 7.18
C TRP A 365 7.67 -20.44 7.09
N GLN A 366 8.09 -21.69 6.78
CA GLN A 366 9.50 -22.13 6.76
C GLN A 366 9.97 -22.65 5.39
N ALA A 367 9.22 -22.40 4.32
CA ALA A 367 9.59 -22.82 2.97
C ALA A 367 10.92 -22.19 2.49
N ASN A 368 11.51 -22.75 1.44
CA ASN A 368 12.82 -22.31 0.94
C ASN A 368 12.88 -20.82 0.58
N GLU A 369 11.77 -20.27 0.13
CA GLU A 369 11.58 -18.85 -0.25
C GLU A 369 11.18 -17.97 0.95
N ALA A 370 10.77 -18.54 2.08
CA ALA A 370 10.37 -17.81 3.27
C ALA A 370 11.50 -17.03 3.92
N TRP A 371 11.15 -16.01 4.70
CA TRP A 371 12.10 -15.11 5.34
C TRP A 371 13.22 -15.79 6.12
N PRO A 372 13.00 -16.86 6.93
CA PRO A 372 14.09 -17.50 7.65
C PRO A 372 15.25 -17.90 6.74
N ASN A 373 14.95 -18.48 5.60
CA ASN A 373 15.94 -18.91 4.62
C ASN A 373 16.51 -17.73 3.80
N SER A 374 15.67 -16.77 3.45
CA SER A 374 16.09 -15.58 2.70
C SER A 374 17.05 -14.72 3.53
N PHE A 375 16.78 -14.49 4.82
CA PHE A 375 17.68 -13.77 5.73
C PHE A 375 19.03 -14.48 5.90
N ARG A 376 19.02 -15.81 6.05
CA ARG A 376 20.26 -16.60 6.14
C ARG A 376 21.07 -16.53 4.85
N LYS A 377 20.44 -16.68 3.68
CA LYS A 377 21.10 -16.58 2.36
C LYS A 377 21.68 -15.18 2.11
N ALA A 378 20.96 -14.13 2.44
CA ALA A 378 21.40 -12.76 2.21
C ALA A 378 22.67 -12.39 2.99
N ARG A 379 23.00 -13.09 4.06
CA ARG A 379 24.27 -12.90 4.81
C ARG A 379 25.52 -13.25 4.01
N PHE A 380 25.38 -13.95 2.89
CA PHE A 380 26.49 -14.26 1.98
C PHE A 380 26.68 -13.22 0.87
N LEU A 381 25.82 -12.23 0.74
CA LEU A 381 26.02 -11.09 -0.14
C LEU A 381 27.22 -10.27 0.38
N SER A 382 28.20 -10.00 -0.50
CA SER A 382 29.33 -9.18 -0.13
C SER A 382 28.96 -7.69 -0.13
N ALA A 383 29.72 -6.89 0.63
CA ALA A 383 29.58 -5.42 0.56
C ALA A 383 29.89 -4.88 -0.83
N VAL A 384 30.75 -5.55 -1.59
CA VAL A 384 31.06 -5.18 -2.98
C VAL A 384 29.83 -5.39 -3.85
N ASP A 385 29.16 -6.54 -3.73
CA ASP A 385 27.93 -6.83 -4.50
C ASP A 385 26.85 -5.80 -4.18
N HIS A 386 26.65 -5.46 -2.90
CA HIS A 386 25.67 -4.47 -2.50
C HIS A 386 25.93 -3.09 -3.14
N VAL A 387 27.18 -2.64 -3.16
CA VAL A 387 27.56 -1.37 -3.81
C VAL A 387 27.35 -1.44 -5.33
N GLN A 388 27.64 -2.58 -5.97
CA GLN A 388 27.40 -2.75 -7.41
C GLN A 388 25.89 -2.75 -7.74
N LEU A 389 25.07 -3.33 -6.89
CA LEU A 389 23.59 -3.30 -7.03
C LEU A 389 23.05 -1.86 -6.91
N ASP A 390 23.57 -1.06 -5.99
CA ASP A 390 23.17 0.34 -5.86
C ASP A 390 23.58 1.18 -7.08
N ARG A 391 24.78 0.88 -7.68
CA ARG A 391 25.18 1.48 -8.95
C ARG A 391 24.28 1.06 -10.12
N LEU A 392 23.86 -0.22 -10.16
CA LEU A 392 22.88 -0.70 -11.14
C LEU A 392 21.56 0.03 -10.98
N ARG A 393 21.08 0.21 -9.74
CA ARG A 393 19.85 0.99 -9.44
C ARG A 393 19.94 2.39 -10.03
N TYR A 394 21.07 3.07 -9.90
CA TYR A 394 21.26 4.39 -10.49
C TYR A 394 21.20 4.37 -12.03
N LEU A 395 21.74 3.35 -12.69
CA LEU A 395 21.60 3.19 -14.16
C LEU A 395 20.14 2.99 -14.55
N VAL A 396 19.40 2.15 -13.83
CA VAL A 396 17.96 1.93 -14.07
C VAL A 396 17.16 3.22 -13.87
N MET A 397 17.47 4.03 -12.85
CA MET A 397 16.83 5.34 -12.68
C MET A 397 17.02 6.24 -13.92
N LYS A 398 18.20 6.23 -14.53
CA LYS A 398 18.46 7.00 -15.75
C LYS A 398 17.69 6.48 -16.96
N VAL A 399 17.62 5.16 -17.14
CA VAL A 399 16.84 4.53 -18.21
C VAL A 399 15.36 4.91 -18.08
N MET A 400 14.81 4.88 -16.87
CA MET A 400 13.41 5.27 -16.62
C MET A 400 13.19 6.77 -16.84
N ASP A 401 14.12 7.63 -16.39
CA ASP A 401 14.04 9.08 -16.63
C ASP A 401 14.05 9.39 -18.14
N ASP A 402 14.91 8.73 -18.90
CA ASP A 402 14.98 8.91 -20.37
C ASP A 402 13.69 8.40 -21.05
N LEU A 403 13.12 7.29 -20.60
CA LEU A 403 11.85 6.76 -21.08
C LEU A 403 10.72 7.77 -20.88
N PHE A 404 10.57 8.30 -19.65
CA PHE A 404 9.49 9.23 -19.28
C PHE A 404 9.66 10.65 -19.84
N LYS A 405 10.73 10.96 -20.58
CA LYS A 405 10.80 12.17 -21.42
C LYS A 405 9.89 12.07 -22.65
N ASN A 406 9.56 10.86 -23.07
CA ASN A 406 8.81 10.61 -24.31
C ASN A 406 7.37 10.17 -24.06
N ILE A 407 7.07 9.62 -22.88
CA ILE A 407 5.74 9.16 -22.46
C ILE A 407 5.37 9.75 -21.09
N ASP A 408 4.08 9.85 -20.83
CA ASP A 408 3.55 10.31 -19.53
C ASP A 408 3.16 9.14 -18.62
N ILE A 409 2.73 8.03 -19.24
CA ILE A 409 2.27 6.82 -18.54
C ILE A 409 2.87 5.61 -19.24
N LEU A 410 3.37 4.66 -18.45
CA LEU A 410 3.73 3.32 -18.89
C LEU A 410 2.70 2.32 -18.36
N ILE A 411 2.02 1.60 -19.25
CA ILE A 411 1.08 0.54 -18.86
C ILE A 411 1.70 -0.84 -19.12
N GLY A 412 1.37 -1.78 -18.23
CA GLY A 412 1.84 -3.16 -18.34
C GLY A 412 0.98 -4.10 -17.49
N PRO A 413 0.96 -5.40 -17.79
CA PRO A 413 0.35 -6.38 -16.92
C PRO A 413 1.07 -6.38 -15.58
N PHE A 414 0.33 -6.67 -14.50
CA PHE A 414 0.94 -6.79 -13.19
C PHE A 414 1.82 -8.05 -13.11
N ASP A 415 1.32 -9.14 -13.68
CA ASP A 415 1.98 -10.45 -13.73
C ASP A 415 2.05 -10.96 -15.17
N VAL A 416 3.22 -11.42 -15.59
CA VAL A 416 3.43 -12.04 -16.89
C VAL A 416 3.57 -13.55 -16.70
N GLY A 417 2.44 -14.25 -16.68
CA GLY A 417 2.40 -15.71 -16.69
C GLY A 417 1.46 -16.34 -15.63
N PRO A 418 1.20 -17.64 -15.72
CA PRO A 418 0.42 -18.34 -14.73
C PRO A 418 1.18 -18.27 -13.40
N MET A 419 0.58 -17.61 -12.40
CA MET A 419 1.19 -17.46 -11.08
C MET A 419 1.65 -18.83 -10.56
N PRO A 420 2.95 -19.07 -10.47
CA PRO A 420 3.42 -20.04 -9.51
C PRO A 420 3.09 -19.42 -8.14
N VAL A 421 2.61 -20.22 -7.23
CA VAL A 421 2.15 -19.84 -5.87
C VAL A 421 3.19 -19.05 -5.06
N SER A 422 4.25 -18.51 -5.66
CA SER A 422 5.45 -18.11 -4.96
C SER A 422 6.36 -17.11 -5.65
N TYR A 423 5.97 -16.05 -6.29
CA TYR A 423 6.97 -14.96 -6.50
C TYR A 423 6.31 -13.63 -6.82
N THR A 424 6.65 -12.63 -6.04
CA THR A 424 6.47 -11.21 -6.28
C THR A 424 7.30 -10.78 -7.49
N HIS A 425 6.63 -10.20 -8.47
CA HIS A 425 7.28 -9.72 -9.68
C HIS A 425 7.94 -8.36 -9.48
N LEU A 426 9.00 -8.17 -10.25
CA LEU A 426 9.71 -6.90 -10.36
C LEU A 426 8.80 -5.84 -10.98
N THR A 427 8.10 -5.10 -10.16
CA THR A 427 7.60 -3.80 -10.62
C THR A 427 8.78 -2.84 -10.61
N LEU A 428 9.14 -2.32 -11.77
CA LEU A 428 10.12 -1.25 -11.89
C LEU A 428 9.67 -0.08 -10.99
N PRO A 429 10.59 0.57 -10.26
CA PRO A 429 10.22 1.73 -9.47
C PRO A 429 9.67 2.79 -10.40
N THR A 430 8.38 3.07 -10.29
CA THR A 430 7.79 4.27 -10.90
C THR A 430 8.36 5.48 -10.20
N ILE A 431 9.05 6.32 -10.96
CA ILE A 431 9.61 7.60 -10.52
C ILE A 431 8.51 8.60 -10.20
#